data_66ea7c0214fb26db56114ddd61de54c0
#
_entry.id   66ea7c0214fb26db56114ddd61de54c0
#
_cell.length_a   1.000
_cell.length_b   1.000
_cell.length_c   1.000
_cell.angle_alpha   90.00
_cell.angle_beta   90.00
_cell.angle_gamma   90.00
#
_symmetry.space_group_name_H-M   'P 1'
#
loop_
_entity.id
_entity.type
_entity.pdbx_description
1 polymer ?
#
loop_
_entity_poly.entity_id
_entity_poly.type
_entity_poly.pdbx_seq_one_letter_code
_entity_poly.pdbx_strand_id
1 'polypeptide(L)'
;SGLQKINNVALSKLNLQAAMEDLNKAKEDISIQVASAYLQVLFNEELVKVANEQLALSKEMLEQKTAFYKNGKASQAEWYEAKARVAQDELSAVQAENNRRLSLLDLSQLLELPSPDDFAIVSPATDSIAGLKIQTSPAEVYAEAVLTKPSVKAAQYRLEGAEKSIRMAKGAYYPQLSFGAGISTNFYNV
;
A
#
# COMPACT_ATOMS: atom_id res chain seq x y z
N SER A 1 15.74 23.72 -35.73
CA SER A 1 16.26 22.81 -36.74
C SER A 1 15.41 21.54 -36.77
N GLY A 2 15.33 20.83 -37.93
CA GLY A 2 14.56 19.58 -38.07
C GLY A 2 15.01 18.49 -37.09
N LEU A 3 16.30 18.42 -36.78
CA LEU A 3 16.88 17.50 -35.79
C LEU A 3 16.37 17.75 -34.37
N GLN A 4 16.13 19.00 -33.98
CA GLN A 4 15.55 19.32 -32.67
C GLN A 4 14.10 18.85 -32.57
N LYS A 5 13.30 19.04 -33.66
CA LYS A 5 11.91 18.57 -33.69
C LYS A 5 11.82 17.04 -33.56
N ILE A 6 12.67 16.30 -34.29
CA ILE A 6 12.71 14.82 -34.24
C ILE A 6 13.09 14.34 -32.82
N ASN A 7 14.12 14.92 -32.21
CA ASN A 7 14.54 14.57 -30.86
C ASN A 7 13.47 14.97 -29.81
N ASN A 8 12.73 16.06 -30.02
CA ASN A 8 11.64 16.47 -29.13
C ASN A 8 10.47 15.45 -29.18
N VAL A 9 10.10 14.99 -30.39
CA VAL A 9 9.08 13.92 -30.54
C VAL A 9 9.55 12.63 -29.86
N ALA A 10 10.83 12.25 -30.03
CA ALA A 10 11.38 11.08 -29.37
C ALA A 10 11.39 11.20 -27.85
N LEU A 11 11.76 12.38 -27.32
CA LEU A 11 11.70 12.68 -25.89
C LEU A 11 10.26 12.59 -25.35
N SER A 12 9.29 13.17 -26.09
CA SER A 12 7.87 13.10 -25.70
C SER A 12 7.35 11.67 -25.65
N LYS A 13 7.77 10.79 -26.57
CA LYS A 13 7.44 9.37 -26.54
C LYS A 13 8.04 8.65 -25.32
N LEU A 14 9.30 8.92 -25.00
CA LEU A 14 9.96 8.35 -23.82
C LEU A 14 9.31 8.83 -22.51
N ASN A 15 8.90 10.09 -22.45
CA ASN A 15 8.16 10.63 -21.30
C ASN A 15 6.80 9.95 -21.16
N LEU A 16 6.10 9.67 -22.27
CA LEU A 16 4.85 8.91 -22.24
C LEU A 16 5.09 7.49 -21.71
N GLN A 17 6.12 6.80 -22.21
CA GLN A 17 6.47 5.45 -21.74
C GLN A 17 6.82 5.44 -20.24
N ALA A 18 7.61 6.42 -19.77
CA ALA A 18 7.91 6.57 -18.36
C ALA A 18 6.64 6.79 -17.52
N ALA A 19 5.71 7.63 -17.98
CA ALA A 19 4.43 7.87 -17.29
C ALA A 19 3.54 6.62 -17.27
N MET A 20 3.55 5.80 -18.31
CA MET A 20 2.82 4.52 -18.32
C MET A 20 3.40 3.54 -17.29
N GLU A 21 4.73 3.49 -17.14
CA GLU A 21 5.36 2.64 -16.12
C GLU A 21 5.16 3.22 -14.70
N ASP A 22 5.08 4.54 -14.53
CA ASP A 22 4.68 5.15 -13.26
C ASP A 22 3.24 4.76 -12.87
N LEU A 23 2.33 4.69 -13.83
CA LEU A 23 0.98 4.19 -13.60
C LEU A 23 0.98 2.71 -13.18
N ASN A 24 1.79 1.88 -13.83
CA ASN A 24 1.94 0.47 -13.46
C ASN A 24 2.52 0.32 -12.04
N LYS A 25 3.52 1.15 -11.70
CA LYS A 25 4.06 1.22 -10.34
C LYS A 25 2.98 1.60 -9.32
N ALA A 26 2.18 2.62 -9.60
CA ALA A 26 1.10 3.04 -8.71
C ALA A 26 0.07 1.92 -8.48
N LYS A 27 -0.26 1.14 -9.52
CA LYS A 27 -1.14 -0.03 -9.39
C LYS A 27 -0.52 -1.11 -8.49
N GLU A 28 0.78 -1.41 -8.64
CA GLU A 28 1.48 -2.35 -7.76
C GLU A 28 1.49 -1.85 -6.31
N ASP A 29 1.80 -0.57 -6.09
CA ASP A 29 1.86 0.04 -4.75
C ASP A 29 0.49 -0.05 -4.05
N ILE A 30 -0.61 0.25 -4.76
CA ILE A 30 -1.98 0.12 -4.22
C ILE A 30 -2.28 -1.35 -3.90
N SER A 31 -1.93 -2.29 -4.78
CA SER A 31 -2.16 -3.71 -4.55
C SER A 31 -1.45 -4.22 -3.29
N ILE A 32 -0.21 -3.77 -3.06
CA ILE A 32 0.56 -4.10 -1.85
C ILE A 32 -0.08 -3.46 -0.61
N GLN A 33 -0.54 -2.21 -0.70
CA GLN A 33 -1.22 -1.53 0.41
C GLN A 33 -2.51 -2.25 0.79
N VAL A 34 -3.34 -2.62 -0.19
CA VAL A 34 -4.57 -3.39 0.06
C VAL A 34 -4.26 -4.75 0.70
N ALA A 35 -3.26 -5.48 0.18
CA ALA A 35 -2.85 -6.75 0.77
C ALA A 35 -2.35 -6.59 2.22
N SER A 36 -1.57 -5.55 2.49
CA SER A 36 -1.07 -5.24 3.84
C SER A 36 -2.22 -4.88 4.80
N ALA A 37 -3.15 -4.03 4.36
CA ALA A 37 -4.32 -3.66 5.14
C ALA A 37 -5.22 -4.87 5.42
N TYR A 38 -5.42 -5.76 4.42
CA TYR A 38 -6.17 -7.01 4.59
C TYR A 38 -5.52 -7.91 5.65
N LEU A 39 -4.20 -8.11 5.60
CA LEU A 39 -3.47 -8.89 6.61
C LEU A 39 -3.56 -8.25 7.99
N GLN A 40 -3.58 -6.91 8.09
CA GLN A 40 -3.76 -6.20 9.35
C GLN A 40 -5.16 -6.46 9.94
N VAL A 41 -6.21 -6.52 9.12
CA VAL A 41 -7.56 -6.88 9.60
C VAL A 41 -7.56 -8.30 10.13
N LEU A 42 -7.02 -9.28 9.38
CA LEU A 42 -6.91 -10.67 9.83
C LEU A 42 -6.16 -10.80 11.16
N PHE A 43 -5.05 -10.10 11.30
CA PHE A 43 -4.28 -10.07 12.54
C PHE A 43 -5.10 -9.52 13.71
N ASN A 44 -5.82 -8.41 13.50
CA ASN A 44 -6.66 -7.82 14.54
C ASN A 44 -7.87 -8.72 14.88
N GLU A 45 -8.44 -9.47 13.93
CA GLU A 45 -9.48 -10.48 14.22
C GLU A 45 -8.96 -11.59 15.14
N GLU A 46 -7.75 -12.08 14.92
CA GLU A 46 -7.15 -13.07 15.82
C GLU A 46 -6.85 -12.48 17.21
N LEU A 47 -6.41 -11.23 17.29
CA LEU A 47 -6.22 -10.55 18.57
C LEU A 47 -7.54 -10.39 19.35
N VAL A 48 -8.66 -10.13 18.68
CA VAL A 48 -9.99 -10.09 19.31
C VAL A 48 -10.34 -11.45 19.90
N LYS A 49 -10.10 -12.54 19.18
CA LYS A 49 -10.34 -13.91 19.71
C LYS A 49 -9.52 -14.16 20.96
N VAL A 50 -8.20 -13.91 20.89
CA VAL A 50 -7.29 -14.10 22.04
C VAL A 50 -7.73 -13.26 23.25
N ALA A 51 -8.09 -11.98 23.02
CA ALA A 51 -8.54 -11.10 24.10
C ALA A 51 -9.85 -11.59 24.74
N ASN A 52 -10.79 -12.09 23.94
CA ASN A 52 -12.05 -12.64 24.44
C ASN A 52 -11.85 -13.96 25.21
N GLU A 53 -10.96 -14.85 24.73
CA GLU A 53 -10.59 -16.08 25.43
C GLU A 53 -9.94 -15.77 26.80
N GLN A 54 -9.03 -14.78 26.83
CA GLN A 54 -8.40 -14.33 28.06
C GLN A 54 -9.44 -13.76 29.05
N LEU A 55 -10.37 -12.96 28.55
CA LEU A 55 -11.47 -12.41 29.34
C LEU A 55 -12.38 -13.52 29.90
N ALA A 56 -12.70 -14.52 29.08
CA ALA A 56 -13.49 -15.67 29.54
C ALA A 56 -12.79 -16.42 30.68
N LEU A 57 -11.48 -16.66 30.53
CA LEU A 57 -10.68 -17.32 31.56
C LEU A 57 -10.61 -16.49 32.85
N SER A 58 -10.41 -15.19 32.78
CA SER A 58 -10.37 -14.33 33.98
C SER A 58 -11.73 -14.26 34.69
N LYS A 59 -12.84 -14.29 33.95
CA LYS A 59 -14.21 -14.37 34.52
C LYS A 59 -14.43 -15.69 35.28
N GLU A 60 -13.99 -16.80 34.71
CA GLU A 60 -14.05 -18.11 35.36
C GLU A 60 -13.21 -18.13 36.64
N MET A 61 -12.00 -17.59 36.61
CA MET A 61 -11.13 -17.45 37.81
C MET A 61 -11.76 -16.55 38.87
N LEU A 62 -12.43 -15.47 38.48
CA LEU A 62 -13.13 -14.60 39.44
C LEU A 62 -14.29 -15.34 40.10
N GLU A 63 -15.05 -16.13 39.35
CA GLU A 63 -16.14 -16.96 39.87
C GLU A 63 -15.61 -17.96 40.92
N GLN A 64 -14.53 -18.66 40.59
CA GLN A 64 -13.85 -19.58 41.52
C GLN A 64 -13.36 -18.85 42.78
N LYS A 65 -12.67 -17.72 42.65
CA LYS A 65 -12.20 -16.93 43.78
C LYS A 65 -13.34 -16.35 44.62
N THR A 66 -14.45 -15.99 44.00
CA THR A 66 -15.67 -15.55 44.69
C THR A 66 -16.27 -16.67 45.56
N ALA A 67 -16.33 -17.90 45.03
CA ALA A 67 -16.79 -19.05 45.77
C ALA A 67 -15.85 -19.37 46.99
N PHE A 68 -14.53 -19.28 46.79
CA PHE A 68 -13.56 -19.50 47.87
C PHE A 68 -13.63 -18.39 48.95
N TYR A 69 -13.78 -17.15 48.58
CA TYR A 69 -13.93 -16.01 49.48
C TYR A 69 -15.20 -16.17 50.35
N LYS A 70 -16.35 -16.49 49.72
CA LYS A 70 -17.60 -16.74 50.46
C LYS A 70 -17.50 -17.88 51.48
N ASN A 71 -16.65 -18.89 51.23
CA ASN A 71 -16.41 -20.02 52.09
C ASN A 71 -15.21 -19.81 53.06
N GLY A 72 -14.66 -18.61 53.15
CA GLY A 72 -13.52 -18.29 54.02
C GLY A 72 -12.19 -18.92 53.61
N LYS A 73 -12.07 -19.42 52.35
CA LYS A 73 -10.88 -20.10 51.79
C LYS A 73 -9.97 -19.18 50.96
N ALA A 74 -10.40 -17.95 50.68
CA ALA A 74 -9.60 -16.93 50.02
C ALA A 74 -9.72 -15.60 50.76
N SER A 75 -8.66 -14.80 50.69
CA SER A 75 -8.64 -13.48 51.30
C SER A 75 -9.43 -12.46 50.46
N GLN A 76 -9.86 -11.37 51.10
CA GLN A 76 -10.51 -10.26 50.42
C GLN A 76 -9.59 -9.64 49.32
N ALA A 77 -8.29 -9.60 49.57
CA ALA A 77 -7.29 -9.09 48.63
C ALA A 77 -7.26 -9.93 47.36
N GLU A 78 -7.21 -11.27 47.44
CA GLU A 78 -7.24 -12.16 46.27
C GLU A 78 -8.52 -12.03 45.45
N TRP A 79 -9.65 -11.80 46.12
CA TRP A 79 -10.92 -11.57 45.42
C TRP A 79 -10.92 -10.24 44.63
N TYR A 80 -10.43 -9.15 45.25
CA TYR A 80 -10.30 -7.87 44.56
C TYR A 80 -9.28 -7.91 43.43
N GLU A 81 -8.18 -8.64 43.57
CA GLU A 81 -7.19 -8.86 42.52
C GLU A 81 -7.82 -9.56 41.31
N ALA A 82 -8.58 -10.64 41.52
CA ALA A 82 -9.29 -11.31 40.46
C ALA A 82 -10.31 -10.38 39.75
N LYS A 83 -11.02 -9.55 40.53
CA LYS A 83 -11.95 -8.56 39.96
C LYS A 83 -11.24 -7.48 39.13
N ALA A 84 -10.09 -6.99 39.59
CA ALA A 84 -9.26 -6.03 38.87
C ALA A 84 -8.73 -6.65 37.56
N ARG A 85 -8.35 -7.94 37.60
CA ARG A 85 -7.92 -8.68 36.40
C ARG A 85 -9.02 -8.74 35.32
N VAL A 86 -10.26 -9.08 35.71
CA VAL A 86 -11.38 -9.08 34.78
C VAL A 86 -11.58 -7.71 34.15
N ALA A 87 -11.55 -6.62 34.94
CA ALA A 87 -11.71 -5.27 34.41
C ALA A 87 -10.59 -4.89 33.42
N GLN A 88 -9.36 -5.34 33.68
CA GLN A 88 -8.23 -5.12 32.78
C GLN A 88 -8.41 -5.91 31.47
N ASP A 89 -8.85 -7.17 31.55
CA ASP A 89 -9.07 -8.02 30.38
C ASP A 89 -10.30 -7.54 29.55
N GLU A 90 -11.33 -6.98 30.21
CA GLU A 90 -12.45 -6.31 29.52
C GLU A 90 -11.97 -5.08 28.74
N LEU A 91 -11.12 -4.25 29.33
CA LEU A 91 -10.52 -3.12 28.61
C LEU A 91 -9.72 -3.61 27.39
N SER A 92 -8.92 -4.66 27.55
CA SER A 92 -8.12 -5.24 26.47
C SER A 92 -8.98 -5.75 25.34
N ALA A 93 -10.10 -6.42 25.66
CA ALA A 93 -11.06 -6.92 24.65
C ALA A 93 -11.71 -5.78 23.86
N VAL A 94 -12.12 -4.71 24.57
CA VAL A 94 -12.69 -3.51 23.91
C VAL A 94 -11.65 -2.83 23.02
N GLN A 95 -10.39 -2.72 23.46
CA GLN A 95 -9.32 -2.14 22.65
C GLN A 95 -9.03 -2.98 21.39
N ALA A 96 -8.98 -4.31 21.53
CA ALA A 96 -8.79 -5.22 20.39
C ALA A 96 -9.92 -5.06 19.36
N GLU A 97 -11.18 -5.01 19.82
CA GLU A 97 -12.33 -4.82 18.94
C GLU A 97 -12.31 -3.45 18.25
N ASN A 98 -11.92 -2.39 18.94
CA ASN A 98 -11.76 -1.06 18.32
C ASN A 98 -10.66 -1.07 17.25
N ASN A 99 -9.51 -1.72 17.51
CA ASN A 99 -8.43 -1.84 16.53
C ASN A 99 -8.88 -2.64 15.30
N ARG A 100 -9.67 -3.71 15.48
CA ARG A 100 -10.27 -4.46 14.38
C ARG A 100 -11.18 -3.58 13.52
N ARG A 101 -12.07 -2.80 14.15
CA ARG A 101 -12.96 -1.89 13.43
C ARG A 101 -12.21 -0.81 12.66
N LEU A 102 -11.16 -0.23 13.26
CA LEU A 102 -10.31 0.76 12.60
C LEU A 102 -9.60 0.16 11.39
N SER A 103 -9.00 -1.03 11.53
CA SER A 103 -8.33 -1.68 10.39
C SER A 103 -9.31 -2.06 9.26
N LEU A 104 -10.54 -2.42 9.59
CA LEU A 104 -11.58 -2.67 8.60
C LEU A 104 -12.01 -1.38 7.88
N LEU A 105 -12.10 -0.27 8.61
CA LEU A 105 -12.36 1.05 8.04
C LEU A 105 -11.23 1.48 7.09
N ASP A 106 -9.97 1.32 7.50
CA ASP A 106 -8.79 1.64 6.68
C ASP A 106 -8.81 0.83 5.37
N LEU A 107 -9.10 -0.46 5.44
CA LEU A 107 -9.23 -1.32 4.26
C LEU A 107 -10.38 -0.88 3.37
N SER A 108 -11.54 -0.55 3.94
CA SER A 108 -12.70 -0.09 3.17
C SER A 108 -12.43 1.23 2.44
N GLN A 109 -11.67 2.14 3.05
CA GLN A 109 -11.24 3.39 2.43
C GLN A 109 -10.25 3.17 1.28
N LEU A 110 -9.29 2.24 1.44
CA LEU A 110 -8.37 1.87 0.36
C LEU A 110 -9.09 1.25 -0.84
N LEU A 111 -10.22 0.59 -0.61
CA LEU A 111 -11.07 0.00 -1.64
C LEU A 111 -12.13 1.00 -2.18
N GLU A 112 -12.15 2.24 -1.67
CA GLU A 112 -13.13 3.27 -2.01
C GLU A 112 -14.60 2.81 -1.86
N LEU A 113 -14.87 1.98 -0.83
CA LEU A 113 -16.21 1.49 -0.56
C LEU A 113 -17.09 2.60 0.06
N PRO A 114 -18.37 2.69 -0.31
CA PRO A 114 -19.25 3.76 0.17
C PRO A 114 -19.61 3.66 1.66
N SER A 115 -19.57 2.45 2.24
CA SER A 115 -19.79 2.19 3.68
C SER A 115 -18.97 0.99 4.15
N PRO A 116 -18.37 1.05 5.34
CA PRO A 116 -17.72 -0.10 5.96
C PRO A 116 -18.71 -1.06 6.64
N ASP A 117 -20.00 -0.68 6.84
CA ASP A 117 -20.93 -1.41 7.69
C ASP A 117 -21.36 -2.78 7.11
N ASP A 118 -21.38 -2.90 5.78
CA ASP A 118 -21.71 -4.13 5.06
C ASP A 118 -20.47 -4.90 4.57
N PHE A 119 -19.27 -4.49 5.00
CA PHE A 119 -18.03 -5.06 4.54
C PHE A 119 -17.45 -6.03 5.57
N ALA A 120 -17.25 -7.28 5.15
CA ALA A 120 -16.57 -8.30 5.91
C ALA A 120 -15.52 -9.00 5.05
N ILE A 121 -14.41 -9.38 5.66
CA ILE A 121 -13.38 -10.15 4.97
C ILE A 121 -13.59 -11.65 5.18
N VAL A 122 -13.12 -12.44 4.21
CA VAL A 122 -13.09 -13.91 4.32
C VAL A 122 -11.68 -14.33 4.70
N SER A 123 -11.53 -15.05 5.80
CA SER A 123 -10.23 -15.60 6.19
C SER A 123 -9.81 -16.71 5.21
N PRO A 124 -8.60 -16.65 4.63
CA PRO A 124 -8.11 -17.70 3.75
C PRO A 124 -7.86 -18.99 4.53
N ALA A 125 -8.11 -20.15 3.90
CA ALA A 125 -7.75 -21.43 4.48
C ALA A 125 -6.22 -21.51 4.67
N THR A 126 -5.78 -21.78 5.89
CA THR A 126 -4.35 -21.80 6.29
C THR A 126 -3.53 -22.80 5.47
N ASP A 127 -4.15 -23.88 4.99
CA ASP A 127 -3.51 -24.94 4.21
C ASP A 127 -3.00 -24.44 2.83
N SER A 128 -3.60 -23.39 2.28
CA SER A 128 -3.18 -22.83 0.99
C SER A 128 -1.84 -22.07 1.06
N ILE A 129 -1.46 -21.60 2.24
CA ILE A 129 -0.24 -20.80 2.45
C ILE A 129 0.96 -21.70 2.80
N ALA A 130 0.72 -22.83 3.45
CA ALA A 130 1.76 -23.76 3.89
C ALA A 130 2.55 -24.41 2.72
N GLY A 131 2.03 -24.37 1.48
CA GLY A 131 2.65 -24.88 0.28
C GLY A 131 3.57 -23.91 -0.48
N LEU A 132 3.60 -22.63 -0.11
CA LEU A 132 4.40 -21.61 -0.77
C LEU A 132 5.87 -21.70 -0.32
N LYS A 133 6.64 -22.61 -0.93
CA LYS A 133 8.10 -22.63 -0.77
C LYS A 133 8.70 -21.61 -1.73
N ILE A 134 9.22 -20.51 -1.17
CA ILE A 134 10.10 -19.61 -1.93
C ILE A 134 11.42 -20.35 -2.17
N GLN A 135 11.57 -20.97 -3.34
CA GLN A 135 12.77 -21.74 -3.71
C GLN A 135 13.80 -20.90 -4.49
N THR A 136 13.52 -19.62 -4.72
CA THR A 136 14.33 -18.73 -5.55
C THR A 136 15.40 -18.04 -4.71
N SER A 137 16.63 -18.00 -5.19
CA SER A 137 17.72 -17.29 -4.50
C SER A 137 17.48 -15.76 -4.55
N PRO A 138 17.92 -14.98 -3.55
CA PRO A 138 17.81 -13.53 -3.58
C PRO A 138 18.42 -12.89 -4.83
N ALA A 139 19.49 -13.47 -5.37
CA ALA A 139 20.14 -12.98 -6.59
C ALA A 139 19.27 -13.17 -7.84
N GLU A 140 18.56 -14.29 -7.95
CA GLU A 140 17.61 -14.54 -9.05
C GLU A 140 16.41 -13.62 -8.97
N VAL A 141 15.84 -13.42 -7.77
CA VAL A 141 14.75 -12.47 -7.54
C VAL A 141 15.17 -11.05 -7.94
N TYR A 142 16.38 -10.64 -7.58
CA TYR A 142 16.90 -9.33 -7.95
C TYR A 142 17.07 -9.20 -9.48
N ALA A 143 17.66 -10.20 -10.13
CA ALA A 143 17.86 -10.19 -11.58
C ALA A 143 16.53 -10.08 -12.33
N GLU A 144 15.49 -10.82 -11.91
CA GLU A 144 14.17 -10.75 -12.49
C GLU A 144 13.49 -9.39 -12.19
N ALA A 145 13.61 -8.88 -10.96
CA ALA A 145 13.05 -7.60 -10.58
C ALA A 145 13.61 -6.44 -11.39
N VAL A 146 14.91 -6.42 -11.70
CA VAL A 146 15.53 -5.39 -12.54
C VAL A 146 14.91 -5.37 -13.95
N LEU A 147 14.51 -6.53 -14.47
CA LEU A 147 13.93 -6.63 -15.81
C LEU A 147 12.41 -6.34 -15.84
N THR A 148 11.71 -6.63 -14.75
CA THR A 148 10.24 -6.62 -14.73
C THR A 148 9.65 -5.39 -14.04
N LYS A 149 10.33 -4.85 -13.01
CA LYS A 149 9.79 -3.77 -12.17
C LYS A 149 9.49 -2.48 -12.95
N PRO A 150 8.27 -1.95 -12.87
CA PRO A 150 7.87 -0.72 -13.56
C PRO A 150 8.73 0.49 -13.15
N SER A 151 9.15 0.58 -11.89
CA SER A 151 10.00 1.67 -11.41
C SER A 151 11.37 1.70 -12.10
N VAL A 152 11.95 0.53 -12.38
CA VAL A 152 13.23 0.41 -13.11
C VAL A 152 13.05 0.81 -14.57
N LYS A 153 12.00 0.32 -15.23
CA LYS A 153 11.68 0.68 -16.62
C LYS A 153 11.42 2.18 -16.78
N ALA A 154 10.66 2.80 -15.86
CA ALA A 154 10.44 4.24 -15.85
C ALA A 154 11.76 5.02 -15.74
N ALA A 155 12.68 4.57 -14.86
CA ALA A 155 14.00 5.18 -14.71
C ALA A 155 14.84 5.03 -15.99
N GLN A 156 14.79 3.89 -16.67
CA GLN A 156 15.47 3.68 -17.96
C GLN A 156 14.95 4.62 -19.05
N TYR A 157 13.62 4.75 -19.20
CA TYR A 157 13.03 5.70 -20.16
C TYR A 157 13.39 7.15 -19.85
N ARG A 158 13.48 7.53 -18.57
CA ARG A 158 13.93 8.86 -18.16
C ARG A 158 15.41 9.08 -18.47
N LEU A 159 16.26 8.07 -18.30
CA LEU A 159 17.68 8.13 -18.67
C LEU A 159 17.83 8.35 -20.18
N GLU A 160 17.15 7.54 -20.99
CA GLU A 160 17.14 7.71 -22.44
C GLU A 160 16.60 9.08 -22.87
N GLY A 161 15.57 9.59 -22.18
CA GLY A 161 15.02 10.93 -22.39
C GLY A 161 16.04 12.03 -22.08
N ALA A 162 16.82 11.89 -21.00
CA ALA A 162 17.90 12.81 -20.64
C ALA A 162 19.00 12.82 -21.71
N GLU A 163 19.35 11.66 -22.27
CA GLU A 163 20.30 11.59 -23.41
C GLU A 163 19.78 12.31 -24.66
N LYS A 164 18.47 12.19 -24.96
CA LYS A 164 17.86 12.96 -26.06
C LYS A 164 17.91 14.46 -25.81
N SER A 165 17.68 14.87 -24.56
CA SER A 165 17.76 16.28 -24.15
C SER A 165 19.17 16.84 -24.33
N ILE A 166 20.21 16.08 -23.98
CA ILE A 166 21.63 16.44 -24.22
C ILE A 166 21.88 16.62 -25.74
N ARG A 167 21.37 15.69 -26.56
CA ARG A 167 21.51 15.80 -28.02
C ARG A 167 20.78 17.02 -28.59
N MET A 168 19.61 17.37 -28.02
CA MET A 168 18.89 18.60 -28.41
C MET A 168 19.69 19.85 -28.05
N ALA A 169 20.27 19.92 -26.84
CA ALA A 169 21.10 21.03 -26.41
C ALA A 169 22.36 21.20 -27.30
N LYS A 170 23.03 20.08 -27.63
CA LYS A 170 24.15 20.08 -28.59
C LYS A 170 23.73 20.56 -29.97
N GLY A 171 22.47 20.35 -30.39
CA GLY A 171 21.93 20.89 -31.64
C GLY A 171 21.89 22.40 -31.74
N ALA A 172 21.97 23.14 -30.61
CA ALA A 172 22.02 24.59 -30.57
C ALA A 172 23.39 25.16 -31.02
N TYR A 173 24.45 24.36 -31.00
CA TYR A 173 25.77 24.76 -31.49
C TYR A 173 25.86 24.78 -33.02
N TYR A 174 24.91 24.19 -33.75
CA TYR A 174 24.89 24.20 -35.19
C TYR A 174 24.16 25.44 -35.74
N PRO A 175 24.64 26.03 -36.87
CA PRO A 175 24.01 27.19 -37.46
C PRO A 175 22.58 26.88 -37.93
N GLN A 176 21.68 27.81 -37.69
CA GLN A 176 20.27 27.67 -38.14
C GLN A 176 20.10 28.37 -39.50
N LEU A 177 19.59 27.63 -40.49
CA LEU A 177 19.21 28.16 -41.76
C LEU A 177 17.68 28.33 -41.81
N SER A 178 17.20 29.55 -41.99
CA SER A 178 15.78 29.85 -42.19
C SER A 178 15.56 30.42 -43.58
N PHE A 179 14.59 29.89 -44.30
CA PHE A 179 14.13 30.43 -45.56
C PHE A 179 12.68 30.94 -45.36
N GLY A 180 12.48 32.21 -45.73
CA GLY A 180 11.13 32.80 -45.69
C GLY A 180 10.81 33.42 -47.04
N ALA A 181 9.65 33.17 -47.59
CA ALA A 181 9.08 33.82 -48.76
C ALA A 181 7.76 34.46 -48.35
N GLY A 182 7.56 35.72 -48.68
CA GLY A 182 6.33 36.46 -48.44
C GLY A 182 5.83 37.12 -49.72
N ILE A 183 4.55 37.05 -50.01
CA ILE A 183 3.86 37.77 -51.06
C ILE A 183 2.91 38.76 -50.40
N SER A 184 3.09 40.06 -50.68
CA SER A 184 2.17 41.12 -50.23
C SER A 184 1.64 41.89 -51.41
N THR A 185 0.33 42.17 -51.41
CA THR A 185 -0.34 43.05 -52.37
C THR A 185 -0.94 44.23 -51.60
N ASN A 186 -0.57 45.48 -52.04
CA ASN A 186 -1.17 46.70 -51.49
C ASN A 186 -2.17 47.24 -52.48
N PHE A 187 -3.40 47.44 -52.04
CA PHE A 187 -4.43 48.09 -52.80
C PHE A 187 -4.50 49.56 -52.37
N TYR A 188 -4.22 50.50 -53.28
CA TYR A 188 -4.41 51.91 -53.04
C TYR A 188 -5.66 52.33 -53.81
N ASN A 189 -6.64 52.84 -53.07
CA ASN A 189 -7.79 53.52 -53.68
C ASN A 189 -7.41 55.02 -53.79
N VAL A 190 -7.41 55.55 -55.04
CA VAL A 190 -7.18 56.98 -55.33
C VAL A 190 -8.54 57.64 -55.42
#